data_e80f03eaeb02f4b493a5c8526b5c9177
#
_entry.id   e80f03eaeb02f4b493a5c8526b5c9177
#
_cell.length_a   1.000
_cell.length_b   1.000
_cell.length_c   1.000
_cell.angle_alpha   90.00
_cell.angle_beta   90.00
_cell.angle_gamma   90.00
#
_symmetry.space_group_name_H-M   'P 1'
#
loop_
_entity.id
_entity.type
_entity.pdbx_description
1 polymer ?
#
loop_
_entity_poly.entity_id
_entity_poly.type
_entity_poly.pdbx_seq_one_letter_code
_entity_poly.pdbx_strand_id
1 'polypeptide(L)'
;RVGGNAQIKAMKKVAGSLKLLYSQYRELQGFAQFGSDLDADTKARLAQGQRIVEVLKQNRSHPIAVEDQVCIFYAVTRGFLKDVEVTDVAEYEDGLYERMAAQHADVLEAIRTTGDLSKETEEALRAALDAYTKDFLKSKK
;
A
#
# COMPACT_ATOMS: atom_id res chain seq x y z
N ARG A 1 6.54 -16.82 17.33
CA ARG A 1 5.99 -15.98 16.29
C ARG A 1 7.03 -15.02 15.74
N VAL A 2 7.18 -15.08 14.45
CA VAL A 2 8.30 -14.40 13.79
C VAL A 2 7.97 -12.95 13.46
N GLY A 3 6.75 -12.66 13.08
CA GLY A 3 6.41 -11.40 12.44
C GLY A 3 6.60 -10.17 13.31
N GLY A 4 5.95 -10.12 14.47
CA GLY A 4 5.88 -8.90 15.25
C GLY A 4 7.22 -8.40 15.76
N ASN A 5 8.02 -9.30 16.29
CA ASN A 5 9.31 -8.92 16.88
C ASN A 5 10.40 -8.69 15.83
N ALA A 6 10.25 -9.29 14.66
CA ALA A 6 11.23 -9.17 13.60
C ALA A 6 10.99 -7.94 12.72
N GLN A 7 9.82 -7.32 12.82
CA GLN A 7 9.49 -6.17 11.98
C GLN A 7 10.20 -4.91 12.47
N ILE A 8 10.69 -4.12 11.54
CA ILE A 8 11.23 -2.80 11.83
C ILE A 8 10.08 -1.84 12.15
N LYS A 9 10.40 -0.71 12.77
CA LYS A 9 9.39 0.27 13.19
C LYS A 9 8.52 0.76 12.03
N ALA A 10 9.15 1.01 10.88
CA ALA A 10 8.42 1.47 9.70
C ALA A 10 7.36 0.45 9.29
N MET A 11 7.72 -0.82 9.28
CA MET A 11 6.79 -1.90 8.92
C MET A 11 5.66 -2.00 9.94
N LYS A 12 5.97 -1.88 11.22
CA LYS A 12 4.94 -1.93 12.26
C LYS A 12 3.91 -0.82 12.09
N LYS A 13 4.36 0.38 11.73
CA LYS A 13 3.44 1.50 11.49
C LYS A 13 2.47 1.20 10.36
N VAL A 14 3.00 0.80 9.21
CA VAL A 14 2.14 0.58 8.05
C VAL A 14 1.32 -0.70 8.17
N ALA A 15 1.88 -1.74 8.79
CA ALA A 15 1.16 -3.00 8.97
C ALA A 15 -0.01 -2.84 9.94
N GLY A 16 0.16 -2.01 10.97
CA GLY A 16 -0.93 -1.73 11.90
C GLY A 16 -2.12 -1.08 11.20
N SER A 17 -1.85 -0.07 10.39
CA SER A 17 -2.88 0.59 9.59
C SER A 17 -3.51 -0.38 8.60
N LEU A 18 -2.68 -1.20 7.96
CA LEU A 18 -3.14 -2.18 6.98
C LEU A 18 -4.10 -3.17 7.62
N LYS A 19 -3.75 -3.70 8.80
CA LYS A 19 -4.61 -4.64 9.52
C LYS A 19 -5.96 -4.02 9.88
N LEU A 20 -5.93 -2.79 10.37
CA LEU A 20 -7.15 -2.09 10.73
C LEU A 20 -8.07 -1.91 9.53
N LEU A 21 -7.53 -1.44 8.42
CA LEU A 21 -8.30 -1.24 7.20
C LEU A 21 -8.84 -2.56 6.65
N TYR A 22 -8.04 -3.61 6.73
CA TYR A 22 -8.47 -4.93 6.26
C TYR A 22 -9.62 -5.47 7.13
N SER A 23 -9.55 -5.28 8.44
CA SER A 23 -10.64 -5.69 9.34
C SER A 23 -11.92 -4.94 9.01
N GLN A 24 -11.82 -3.63 8.77
CA GLN A 24 -12.96 -2.82 8.39
C GLN A 24 -13.55 -3.28 7.06
N TYR A 25 -12.68 -3.62 6.12
CA TYR A 25 -13.12 -4.14 4.83
C TYR A 25 -13.93 -5.43 5.00
N ARG A 26 -13.45 -6.34 5.83
CA ARG A 26 -14.16 -7.62 6.04
C ARG A 26 -15.51 -7.40 6.66
N GLU A 27 -15.63 -6.47 7.60
CA GLU A 27 -16.93 -6.13 8.20
C GLU A 27 -17.87 -5.56 7.14
N LEU A 28 -17.38 -4.63 6.32
CA LEU A 28 -18.19 -4.02 5.27
C LEU A 28 -18.59 -5.04 4.20
N GLN A 29 -17.71 -5.99 3.93
CA GLN A 29 -18.02 -7.04 2.96
C GLN A 29 -19.21 -7.88 3.44
N GLY A 30 -19.27 -8.15 4.75
CA GLY A 30 -20.41 -8.83 5.34
C GLY A 30 -21.70 -8.04 5.14
N PHE A 31 -21.67 -6.73 5.37
CA PHE A 31 -22.82 -5.87 5.15
C PHE A 31 -23.23 -5.83 3.68
N ALA A 32 -22.25 -5.79 2.79
CA ALA A 32 -22.51 -5.68 1.35
C ALA A 32 -23.28 -6.89 0.82
N GLN A 33 -23.12 -8.04 1.46
CA GLN A 33 -23.85 -9.25 1.05
C GLN A 33 -25.34 -9.14 1.33
N PHE A 34 -25.73 -8.36 2.31
CA PHE A 34 -27.11 -8.24 2.73
C PHE A 34 -27.78 -6.95 2.26
N GLY A 35 -27.00 -5.92 1.99
CA GLY A 35 -27.51 -4.64 1.58
C GLY A 35 -27.29 -4.39 0.10
N SER A 36 -28.31 -3.89 -0.56
CA SER A 36 -28.20 -3.56 -1.97
C SER A 36 -27.76 -2.13 -2.20
N ASP A 37 -28.05 -1.25 -1.24
CA ASP A 37 -27.75 0.17 -1.37
C ASP A 37 -26.61 0.56 -0.45
N LEU A 38 -25.43 0.75 -1.05
CA LEU A 38 -24.25 1.22 -0.31
C LEU A 38 -24.02 2.68 -0.67
N ASP A 39 -23.69 3.48 0.35
CA ASP A 39 -23.33 4.86 0.07
C ASP A 39 -21.94 4.95 -0.56
N ALA A 40 -21.59 6.13 -1.05
CA ALA A 40 -20.32 6.34 -1.74
C ALA A 40 -19.13 6.04 -0.84
N ASP A 41 -19.22 6.39 0.44
CA ASP A 41 -18.18 6.17 1.43
C ASP A 41 -17.90 4.68 1.61
N THR A 42 -18.96 3.90 1.79
CA THR A 42 -18.84 2.46 1.97
C THR A 42 -18.24 1.80 0.72
N LYS A 43 -18.69 2.22 -0.45
CA LYS A 43 -18.14 1.72 -1.71
C LYS A 43 -16.65 2.03 -1.84
N ALA A 44 -16.25 3.24 -1.44
CA ALA A 44 -14.85 3.63 -1.50
C ALA A 44 -14.00 2.77 -0.56
N ARG A 45 -14.50 2.48 0.63
CA ARG A 45 -13.79 1.63 1.58
C ARG A 45 -13.67 0.20 1.10
N LEU A 46 -14.73 -0.33 0.48
CA LEU A 46 -14.68 -1.66 -0.11
C LEU A 46 -13.67 -1.71 -1.26
N ALA A 47 -13.63 -0.68 -2.08
CA ALA A 47 -12.66 -0.61 -3.16
C ALA A 47 -11.23 -0.58 -2.63
N GLN A 48 -10.98 0.20 -1.58
CA GLN A 48 -9.67 0.23 -0.94
C GLN A 48 -9.29 -1.13 -0.38
N GLY A 49 -10.26 -1.80 0.26
CA GLY A 49 -10.02 -3.14 0.81
C GLY A 49 -9.66 -4.16 -0.25
N GLN A 50 -10.31 -4.08 -1.42
CA GLN A 50 -9.96 -4.95 -2.53
C GLN A 50 -8.51 -4.77 -2.96
N ARG A 51 -8.02 -3.54 -2.96
CA ARG A 51 -6.64 -3.27 -3.32
C ARG A 51 -5.67 -3.79 -2.26
N ILE A 52 -6.05 -3.69 -0.98
CA ILE A 52 -5.26 -4.26 0.11
C ILE A 52 -5.12 -5.78 -0.07
N VAL A 53 -6.22 -6.45 -0.38
CA VAL A 53 -6.21 -7.89 -0.61
C VAL A 53 -5.27 -8.24 -1.78
N GLU A 54 -5.34 -7.46 -2.86
CA GLU A 54 -4.50 -7.70 -4.02
C GLU A 54 -3.02 -7.52 -3.71
N VAL A 55 -2.68 -6.47 -2.95
CA VAL A 55 -1.30 -6.23 -2.51
C VAL A 55 -0.80 -7.40 -1.67
N LEU A 56 -1.63 -7.88 -0.74
CA LEU A 56 -1.24 -9.01 0.10
C LEU A 56 -1.03 -10.28 -0.71
N LYS A 57 -1.84 -10.50 -1.73
CA LYS A 57 -1.67 -11.67 -2.62
C LYS A 57 -0.33 -11.61 -3.35
N GLN A 58 0.03 -10.45 -3.88
CA GLN A 58 1.28 -10.28 -4.59
C GLN A 58 2.47 -10.53 -3.68
N ASN A 59 2.40 -10.03 -2.45
CA ASN A 59 3.48 -10.21 -1.49
C ASN A 59 3.66 -11.67 -1.06
N ARG A 60 2.60 -12.44 -1.11
CA ARG A 60 2.67 -13.87 -0.78
C ARG A 60 3.35 -14.67 -1.89
N SER A 61 3.16 -14.26 -3.13
CA SER A 61 3.72 -14.95 -4.29
C SER A 61 5.20 -14.66 -4.48
N HIS A 62 5.63 -13.45 -4.12
CA HIS A 62 7.00 -13.00 -4.36
C HIS A 62 7.59 -12.38 -3.12
N PRO A 63 8.67 -12.96 -2.57
CA PRO A 63 9.36 -12.32 -1.46
C PRO A 63 9.86 -10.94 -1.89
N ILE A 64 9.59 -9.93 -1.08
CA ILE A 64 9.90 -8.55 -1.39
C ILE A 64 10.69 -7.98 -0.22
N ALA A 65 11.69 -7.14 -0.53
CA ALA A 65 12.48 -6.49 0.51
C ALA A 65 11.57 -5.66 1.43
N VAL A 66 11.92 -5.61 2.71
CA VAL A 66 11.06 -4.95 3.70
C VAL A 66 10.84 -3.47 3.38
N GLU A 67 11.86 -2.79 2.87
CA GLU A 67 11.71 -1.38 2.51
C GLU A 67 10.70 -1.20 1.37
N ASP A 68 10.66 -2.11 0.42
CA ASP A 68 9.67 -2.09 -0.67
C ASP A 68 8.28 -2.39 -0.14
N GLN A 69 8.15 -3.31 0.81
CA GLN A 69 6.87 -3.62 1.43
C GLN A 69 6.32 -2.40 2.18
N VAL A 70 7.19 -1.68 2.88
CA VAL A 70 6.77 -0.45 3.56
C VAL A 70 6.20 0.54 2.56
N CYS A 71 6.84 0.71 1.42
CA CYS A 71 6.39 1.63 0.40
C CYS A 71 5.01 1.27 -0.14
N ILE A 72 4.81 0.01 -0.50
CA ILE A 72 3.52 -0.39 -1.10
C ILE A 72 2.40 -0.40 -0.06
N PHE A 73 2.68 -0.84 1.16
CA PHE A 73 1.68 -0.81 2.23
C PHE A 73 1.29 0.63 2.57
N TYR A 74 2.27 1.53 2.60
CA TYR A 74 1.99 2.95 2.81
C TYR A 74 1.09 3.48 1.71
N ALA A 75 1.42 3.15 0.46
CA ALA A 75 0.64 3.61 -0.69
C ALA A 75 -0.82 3.16 -0.60
N VAL A 76 -1.04 1.88 -0.29
CA VAL A 76 -2.41 1.37 -0.26
C VAL A 76 -3.19 1.89 0.94
N THR A 77 -2.54 2.06 2.10
CA THR A 77 -3.23 2.53 3.31
C THR A 77 -3.52 4.03 3.26
N ARG A 78 -2.74 4.80 2.50
CA ARG A 78 -2.94 6.24 2.37
C ARG A 78 -3.80 6.62 1.18
N GLY A 79 -4.34 5.63 0.47
CA GLY A 79 -5.28 5.89 -0.60
C GLY A 79 -4.68 6.25 -1.94
N PHE A 80 -3.38 6.04 -2.14
CA PHE A 80 -2.75 6.32 -3.42
C PHE A 80 -3.25 5.40 -4.54
N LEU A 81 -3.77 4.23 -4.17
CA LEU A 81 -4.28 3.26 -5.14
C LEU A 81 -5.76 3.40 -5.41
N LYS A 82 -6.42 4.40 -4.85
CA LYS A 82 -7.89 4.51 -5.00
C LYS A 82 -8.33 4.62 -6.45
N ASP A 83 -7.52 5.25 -7.29
CA ASP A 83 -7.83 5.42 -8.72
C ASP A 83 -7.18 4.35 -9.60
N VAL A 84 -6.42 3.44 -8.99
CA VAL A 84 -5.79 2.31 -9.69
C VAL A 84 -6.77 1.15 -9.69
N GLU A 85 -7.03 0.57 -10.86
CA GLU A 85 -7.91 -0.59 -10.94
C GLU A 85 -7.32 -1.78 -10.21
N VAL A 86 -8.18 -2.60 -9.60
CA VAL A 86 -7.73 -3.79 -8.87
C VAL A 86 -6.86 -4.68 -9.77
N THR A 87 -7.24 -4.80 -11.04
CA THR A 87 -6.51 -5.61 -12.00
C THR A 87 -5.12 -5.04 -12.35
N ASP A 88 -4.91 -3.75 -12.08
CA ASP A 88 -3.66 -3.06 -12.37
C ASP A 88 -2.72 -2.99 -11.16
N VAL A 89 -3.14 -3.48 -10.00
CA VAL A 89 -2.36 -3.36 -8.78
C VAL A 89 -0.99 -4.03 -8.90
N ALA A 90 -0.94 -5.22 -9.50
CA ALA A 90 0.33 -5.93 -9.69
C ALA A 90 1.30 -5.11 -10.54
N GLU A 91 0.80 -4.53 -11.61
CA GLU A 91 1.61 -3.69 -12.50
C GLU A 91 2.08 -2.42 -11.76
N TYR A 92 1.18 -1.83 -10.97
CA TYR A 92 1.52 -0.66 -10.16
C TYR A 92 2.67 -0.99 -9.18
N GLU A 93 2.58 -2.13 -8.51
CA GLU A 93 3.62 -2.55 -7.57
C GLU A 93 4.96 -2.72 -8.25
N ASP A 94 4.99 -3.44 -9.37
CA ASP A 94 6.23 -3.69 -10.08
C ASP A 94 6.88 -2.39 -10.53
N GLY A 95 6.10 -1.48 -11.08
CA GLY A 95 6.59 -0.19 -11.52
C GLY A 95 7.04 0.69 -10.35
N LEU A 96 6.34 0.60 -9.23
CA LEU A 96 6.72 1.35 -8.04
C LEU A 96 8.09 0.92 -7.53
N TYR A 97 8.33 -0.39 -7.47
CA TYR A 97 9.62 -0.90 -6.99
C TYR A 97 10.74 -0.45 -7.91
N GLU A 98 10.53 -0.48 -9.22
CA GLU A 98 11.50 0.00 -10.19
C GLU A 98 11.76 1.50 -10.03
N ARG A 99 10.71 2.29 -9.91
CA ARG A 99 10.83 3.74 -9.75
C ARG A 99 11.58 4.10 -8.47
N MET A 100 11.23 3.45 -7.36
CA MET A 100 11.89 3.73 -6.10
C MET A 100 13.37 3.37 -6.17
N ALA A 101 13.72 2.24 -6.76
CA ALA A 101 15.11 1.82 -6.89
C ALA A 101 15.90 2.77 -7.81
N ALA A 102 15.27 3.27 -8.86
CA ALA A 102 15.95 4.11 -9.86
C ALA A 102 16.06 5.57 -9.42
N GLN A 103 15.03 6.12 -8.79
CA GLN A 103 14.95 7.56 -8.53
C GLN A 103 14.88 7.93 -7.06
N HIS A 104 14.52 7.00 -6.20
CA HIS A 104 14.30 7.27 -4.79
C HIS A 104 15.00 6.25 -3.91
N ALA A 105 16.17 5.80 -4.35
CA ALA A 105 16.95 4.81 -3.60
C ALA A 105 17.31 5.32 -2.20
N ASP A 106 17.43 6.63 -2.04
CA ASP A 106 17.72 7.24 -0.75
C ASP A 106 16.60 6.99 0.27
N VAL A 107 15.34 7.01 -0.19
CA VAL A 107 14.20 6.71 0.66
C VAL A 107 14.25 5.25 1.11
N LEU A 108 14.50 4.34 0.18
CA LEU A 108 14.61 2.92 0.50
C LEU A 108 15.76 2.67 1.47
N GLU A 109 16.90 3.30 1.24
CA GLU A 109 18.05 3.13 2.12
C GLU A 109 17.80 3.69 3.50
N ALA A 110 17.12 4.84 3.60
CA ALA A 110 16.77 5.41 4.89
C ALA A 110 15.89 4.45 5.70
N ILE A 111 14.91 3.83 5.06
CA ILE A 111 14.04 2.86 5.72
C ILE A 111 14.86 1.64 6.16
N ARG A 112 15.71 1.14 5.29
CA ARG A 112 16.50 -0.05 5.57
C ARG A 112 17.50 0.17 6.68
N THR A 113 18.19 1.31 6.68
CA THR A 113 19.26 1.57 7.64
C THR A 113 18.75 2.02 8.99
N THR A 114 17.70 2.86 9.02
CA THR A 114 17.14 3.35 10.29
C THR A 114 16.09 2.42 10.87
N GLY A 115 15.46 1.61 10.02
CA GLY A 115 14.36 0.76 10.43
C GLY A 115 13.11 1.54 10.82
N ASP A 116 13.03 2.81 10.45
CA ASP A 116 11.92 3.66 10.83
C ASP A 116 11.49 4.53 9.65
N LEU A 117 10.28 5.03 9.74
CA LEU A 117 9.73 5.96 8.76
C LEU A 117 9.64 7.32 9.45
N SER A 118 10.77 8.04 9.44
CA SER A 118 10.83 9.37 10.03
C SER A 118 9.94 10.33 9.24
N LYS A 119 9.66 11.48 9.83
CA LYS A 119 8.83 12.49 9.18
C LYS A 119 9.43 12.90 7.83
N GLU A 120 10.74 13.11 7.78
CA GLU A 120 11.41 13.48 6.52
C GLU A 120 11.30 12.38 5.48
N THR A 121 11.54 11.12 5.89
CA THR A 121 11.43 9.98 4.99
C THR A 121 10.01 9.79 4.53
N GLU A 122 9.05 9.97 5.44
CA GLU A 122 7.64 9.85 5.09
C GLU A 122 7.23 10.91 4.05
N GLU A 123 7.67 12.15 4.23
CA GLU A 123 7.36 13.22 3.27
C GLU A 123 7.95 12.92 1.91
N ALA A 124 9.19 12.44 1.87
CA ALA A 124 9.84 12.07 0.62
C ALA A 124 9.10 10.91 -0.06
N LEU A 125 8.69 9.92 0.73
CA LEU A 125 7.93 8.78 0.21
C LEU A 125 6.59 9.23 -0.36
N ARG A 126 5.88 10.12 0.35
CA ARG A 126 4.59 10.63 -0.14
C ARG A 126 4.74 11.38 -1.45
N ALA A 127 5.77 12.22 -1.56
CA ALA A 127 6.03 12.94 -2.80
C ALA A 127 6.34 11.98 -3.94
N ALA A 128 7.14 10.95 -3.67
CA ALA A 128 7.49 9.94 -4.67
C ALA A 128 6.25 9.17 -5.12
N LEU A 129 5.41 8.77 -4.17
CA LEU A 129 4.18 8.04 -4.47
C LEU A 129 3.20 8.90 -5.27
N ASP A 130 3.07 10.17 -4.91
CA ASP A 130 2.18 11.07 -5.61
C ASP A 130 2.60 11.23 -7.08
N ALA A 131 3.88 11.46 -7.30
CA ALA A 131 4.40 11.62 -8.67
C ALA A 131 4.25 10.33 -9.46
N TYR A 132 4.61 9.20 -8.85
CA TYR A 132 4.52 7.92 -9.53
C TYR A 132 3.07 7.56 -9.87
N THR A 133 2.16 7.76 -8.93
CA THR A 133 0.76 7.43 -9.14
C THR A 133 0.17 8.25 -10.27
N LYS A 134 0.49 9.54 -10.33
CA LYS A 134 0.03 10.40 -11.42
C LYS A 134 0.55 9.90 -12.77
N ASP A 135 1.82 9.55 -12.83
CA ASP A 135 2.42 9.03 -14.06
C ASP A 135 1.79 7.71 -14.47
N PHE A 136 1.56 6.83 -13.51
CA PHE A 136 0.95 5.53 -13.76
C PHE A 136 -0.46 5.71 -14.35
N LEU A 137 -1.26 6.57 -13.73
CA LEU A 137 -2.64 6.80 -14.19
C LEU A 137 -2.66 7.44 -15.57
N LYS A 138 -1.72 8.33 -15.87
CA LYS A 138 -1.60 8.90 -17.21
C LYS A 138 -1.32 7.83 -18.26
N SER A 139 -0.49 6.87 -17.92
CA SER A 139 -0.12 5.81 -18.86
C SER A 139 -1.29 4.87 -19.16
N LYS A 140 -2.29 4.86 -18.29
CA LYS A 140 -3.46 3.98 -18.44
C LYS A 140 -4.62 4.64 -19.18
N LYS A 141 -4.54 5.92 -19.48
CA LYS A 141 -5.59 6.61 -20.21
C LYS A 141 -5.49 6.44 -21.71
#